data_26c09cd3c41225a52ec2fd74e7e261cf
#
_entry.id   26c09cd3c41225a52ec2fd74e7e261cf
#
_cell.length_a   1.000
_cell.length_b   1.000
_cell.length_c   1.000
_cell.angle_alpha   90.00
_cell.angle_beta   90.00
_cell.angle_gamma   90.00
#
_symmetry.space_group_name_H-M   'P 1'
#
loop_
_entity.id
_entity.type
_entity.pdbx_description
1 polymer ?
#
loop_
_entity_poly.entity_id
_entity_poly.type
_entity_poly.pdbx_seq_one_letter_code
_entity_poly.pdbx_strand_id
1 'polypeptide(L)' 'MLSNEELKQEIKKFLDKTGMTPTEFGIKAKNDPSLLKRIENGQEIRESGKNKIIEFMVNYNKG' A
#
# COMPACT_ATOMS: atom_id res chain seq x y z
N MET A 1 -2.11 -15.27 -2.55
CA MET A 1 -2.64 -14.24 -1.64
C MET A 1 -1.52 -13.66 -0.79
N LEU A 2 -1.41 -12.33 -0.74
CA LEU A 2 -0.33 -11.69 0.02
C LEU A 2 -0.67 -11.63 1.50
N SER A 3 0.32 -11.96 2.35
CA SER A 3 0.20 -11.70 3.78
C SER A 3 0.41 -10.20 4.02
N ASN A 4 0.07 -9.74 5.22
CA ASN A 4 0.32 -8.35 5.59
C ASN A 4 1.80 -8.00 5.47
N GLU A 5 2.67 -8.93 5.85
CA GLU A 5 4.11 -8.71 5.79
C GLU A 5 4.59 -8.57 4.35
N GLU A 6 4.11 -9.42 3.47
CA GLU A 6 4.46 -9.34 2.06
C GLU A 6 3.93 -8.06 1.42
N LEU A 7 2.70 -7.70 1.76
CA LEU A 7 2.11 -6.46 1.26
C LEU A 7 2.92 -5.25 1.70
N LYS A 8 3.33 -5.23 2.96
CA LYS A 8 4.14 -4.15 3.50
C LYS A 8 5.45 -4.01 2.74
N GLN A 9 6.10 -5.12 2.43
CA GLN A 9 7.35 -5.11 1.68
C GLN A 9 7.15 -4.60 0.25
N GLU A 10 6.07 -5.02 -0.40
CA GLU A 10 5.76 -4.57 -1.75
C GLU A 10 5.49 -3.07 -1.77
N ILE A 11 4.79 -2.57 -0.77
CA ILE A 11 4.53 -1.14 -0.67
C ILE A 11 5.84 -0.37 -0.49
N LYS A 12 6.73 -0.85 0.36
CA LYS A 12 8.01 -0.19 0.58
C LYS A 12 8.84 -0.11 -0.69
N LYS A 13 8.86 -1.19 -1.46
CA LYS A 13 9.55 -1.20 -2.75
C LYS A 13 8.93 -0.18 -3.71
N PHE A 14 7.62 -0.11 -3.72
CA PHE A 14 6.91 0.82 -4.57
C PHE A 14 7.23 2.27 -4.21
N LEU A 15 7.24 2.58 -2.91
CA LEU A 15 7.57 3.93 -2.45
C LEU A 15 9.00 4.31 -2.82
N ASP A 16 9.92 3.37 -2.65
CA ASP A 16 11.32 3.61 -3.00
C ASP A 16 11.49 3.86 -4.50
N LYS A 17 10.77 3.09 -5.30
CA LYS A 17 10.84 3.20 -6.75
C LYS A 17 10.22 4.50 -7.27
N THR A 18 9.13 4.95 -6.67
CA THR A 18 8.39 6.12 -7.15
C THR A 18 8.76 7.41 -6.45
N GLY A 19 9.40 7.32 -5.29
CA GLY A 19 9.68 8.51 -4.48
C GLY A 19 8.46 9.04 -3.75
N MET A 20 7.36 8.30 -3.76
CA MET A 20 6.12 8.71 -3.11
C MET A 20 6.24 8.60 -1.59
N THR A 21 5.64 9.53 -0.85
CA THR A 21 5.63 9.45 0.61
C THR A 21 4.59 8.43 1.07
N PRO A 22 4.78 7.83 2.27
CA PRO A 22 3.78 6.92 2.81
C PRO A 22 2.41 7.54 2.96
N THR A 23 2.35 8.80 3.37
CA THR A 23 1.08 9.50 3.54
C THR A 23 0.36 9.66 2.19
N GLU A 24 1.10 10.09 1.19
CA GLU A 24 0.55 10.25 -0.16
C GLU A 24 0.05 8.92 -0.71
N PHE A 25 0.83 7.87 -0.53
CA PHE A 25 0.44 6.53 -0.97
C PHE A 25 -0.89 6.11 -0.33
N GLY A 26 -1.01 6.28 0.98
CA GLY A 26 -2.22 5.90 1.69
C GLY A 26 -3.44 6.63 1.18
N ILE A 27 -3.30 7.93 0.95
CA ILE A 27 -4.41 8.75 0.45
C ILE A 27 -4.83 8.30 -0.95
N LYS A 28 -3.85 8.07 -1.83
CA LYS A 28 -4.16 7.69 -3.21
C LYS A 28 -4.68 6.27 -3.33
N ALA A 29 -4.16 5.35 -2.54
CA ALA A 29 -4.55 3.94 -2.63
C ALA A 29 -5.88 3.64 -1.93
N LYS A 30 -6.11 4.23 -0.77
CA LYS A 30 -7.29 3.93 0.03
C LYS A 30 -7.94 5.16 0.66
N ASN A 31 -7.54 6.34 0.28
CA ASN A 31 -8.03 7.57 0.88
C ASN A 31 -7.80 7.58 2.40
N ASP A 32 -6.66 7.06 2.83
CA ASP A 32 -6.32 6.88 4.24
C ASP A 32 -4.86 7.25 4.49
N PRO A 33 -4.59 8.46 5.00
CA PRO A 33 -3.20 8.90 5.20
C PRO A 33 -2.43 8.08 6.24
N SER A 34 -3.14 7.31 7.07
CA SER A 34 -2.51 6.49 8.11
C SER A 34 -2.35 5.03 7.69
N LEU A 35 -2.58 4.71 6.42
CA LEU A 35 -2.58 3.33 5.95
C LEU A 35 -1.30 2.58 6.30
N LEU A 36 -0.14 3.13 5.94
CA LEU A 36 1.14 2.46 6.20
C LEU A 36 1.45 2.37 7.68
N LYS A 37 1.07 3.38 8.44
CA LYS A 37 1.27 3.35 9.89
C LYS A 37 0.51 2.20 10.51
N ARG A 38 -0.72 1.95 10.06
CA ARG A 38 -1.52 0.82 10.54
C ARG A 38 -0.88 -0.50 10.18
N ILE A 39 -0.40 -0.62 8.95
CA ILE A 39 0.25 -1.85 8.50
C ILE A 39 1.52 -2.11 9.31
N GLU A 40 2.32 -1.07 9.57
CA GLU A 40 3.53 -1.19 10.35
C GLU A 40 3.25 -1.57 11.81
N ASN A 41 2.11 -1.17 12.33
CA ASN A 41 1.70 -1.53 13.69
C ASN A 41 1.14 -2.95 13.78
N GLY A 42 1.10 -3.67 12.66
CA GLY A 42 0.63 -5.04 12.65
C GLY A 42 -0.86 -5.17 12.49
N GLN A 43 -1.55 -4.09 12.17
CA GLN A 43 -2.99 -4.15 11.96
C GLN A 43 -3.29 -4.91 10.68
N GLU A 44 -4.21 -5.87 10.78
CA GLU A 44 -4.57 -6.70 9.65
C GLU A 44 -5.44 -5.92 8.65
N ILE A 45 -5.12 -6.07 7.37
CA ILE A 45 -5.86 -5.42 6.30
C ILE A 45 -6.79 -6.44 5.66
N ARG A 46 -8.04 -6.04 5.43
CA ARG A 46 -9.01 -6.90 4.76
C ARG A 46 -8.58 -7.18 3.34
N GLU A 47 -9.02 -8.32 2.82
CA GLU A 47 -8.69 -8.71 1.46
C GLU A 47 -9.12 -7.66 0.43
N SER A 48 -10.29 -7.07 0.60
CA SER A 48 -10.75 -6.02 -0.30
C SER A 48 -9.82 -4.80 -0.26
N GLY A 49 -9.31 -4.48 0.93
CA GLY A 49 -8.34 -3.40 1.07
C GLY A 49 -7.02 -3.73 0.40
N LYS A 50 -6.55 -4.97 0.55
CA LYS A 50 -5.34 -5.42 -0.10
C LYS A 50 -5.46 -5.34 -1.61
N ASN A 51 -6.61 -5.75 -2.14
CA ASN A 51 -6.87 -5.70 -3.57
C ASN A 51 -6.83 -4.27 -4.11
N LYS A 52 -7.39 -3.32 -3.37
CA LYS A 52 -7.36 -1.92 -3.76
C LYS A 52 -5.93 -1.38 -3.82
N ILE A 53 -5.13 -1.75 -2.82
CA ILE A 53 -3.75 -1.32 -2.76
C ILE A 53 -2.96 -1.89 -3.93
N ILE A 54 -3.12 -3.18 -4.19
CA ILE A 54 -2.44 -3.85 -5.28
C ILE A 54 -2.86 -3.25 -6.62
N GLU A 55 -4.15 -3.04 -6.80
CA GLU A 55 -4.67 -2.44 -8.02
C GLU A 55 -4.09 -1.05 -8.27
N PHE A 56 -3.99 -0.25 -7.22
CA PHE A 56 -3.39 1.07 -7.34
C PHE A 56 -1.94 0.98 -7.83
N MET A 57 -1.16 0.08 -7.24
CA MET A 57 0.23 -0.07 -7.62
C MET A 57 0.39 -0.55 -9.06
N VAL A 58 -0.45 -1.51 -9.46
CA VAL A 58 -0.41 -2.03 -10.83
C VAL A 58 -0.79 -0.95 -11.84
N ASN A 59 -1.85 -0.22 -11.56
CA ASN A 59 -2.31 0.83 -12.47
C ASN A 59 -1.32 2.00 -12.54
N TYR A 60 -0.66 2.30 -11.45
CA TYR A 60 0.35 3.35 -11.43
C TYR A 60 1.50 3.01 -12.38
N ASN A 61 1.93 1.75 -12.35
CA ASN A 61 3.03 1.29 -13.20
C ASN A 61 2.68 1.32 -14.69
N LYS A 62 1.41 1.25 -15.02
CA LYS A 62 0.95 1.31 -16.41
C LYS A 62 0.86 2.72 -16.94
N GLY A 63 0.69 3.67 -16.04
CA GLY A 63 0.55 5.07 -16.40
C GLY A 63 1.88 5.70 -16.70
#